data_4873484438de7d86a38cb85e4de9c2fc
#
_entry.id   4873484438de7d86a38cb85e4de9c2fc
#
_cell.length_a   1.000
_cell.length_b   1.000
_cell.length_c   1.000
_cell.angle_alpha   90.00
_cell.angle_beta   90.00
_cell.angle_gamma   90.00
#
_symmetry.space_group_name_H-M   'P 1'
#
loop_
_entity.id
_entity.type
_entity.pdbx_description
1 polymer ?
#
loop_
_entity_poly.entity_id
_entity_poly.type
_entity_poly.pdbx_seq_one_letter_code
_entity_poly.pdbx_strand_id
1 'polypeptide(L)'
;MEVLMATNDTILIDGILDNIISSYNMENTPENRGKAFEDFAISELLKNYDLTHDQILDGLVDGGDDGGIDGLYFFVNGNYIADKSTILPRTNAHLEIYVLTCKHHDTYELNPLESVDSSLSELFDMTIKTDSLNSKYKSDILAKRELLIYLYRKLSPALIKTNIYIRYISRGTSESIADNIKCKGTKIEATCNKLFSITTSEMKFIGSKELLILYRIKRNGTVQLKIKKGFQSGKD
;
A
#
# COMPACT_ATOMS: atom_id res chain seq x y z
N MET A 1 0.14 -5.66 33.05
CA MET A 1 -0.67 -5.31 31.86
C MET A 1 -0.68 -3.78 31.85
N GLU A 2 0.29 -3.19 31.14
CA GLU A 2 0.29 -1.73 30.94
C GLU A 2 -0.90 -1.39 30.06
N VAL A 3 -1.81 -0.61 30.60
CA VAL A 3 -2.86 0.04 29.81
C VAL A 3 -2.12 1.09 28.98
N LEU A 4 -1.87 0.80 27.70
CA LEU A 4 -1.41 1.81 26.76
C LEU A 4 -2.48 2.92 26.74
N MET A 5 -2.17 4.05 27.37
CA MET A 5 -3.05 5.22 27.30
C MET A 5 -3.08 5.69 25.85
N ALA A 6 -4.29 5.91 25.33
CA ALA A 6 -4.48 6.56 24.05
C ALA A 6 -3.68 7.85 24.05
N THR A 7 -2.80 8.02 23.05
CA THR A 7 -2.06 9.27 22.89
C THR A 7 -3.00 10.36 22.39
N ASN A 8 -2.66 11.63 22.59
CA ASN A 8 -3.44 12.73 22.00
C ASN A 8 -3.57 12.59 20.47
N ASP A 9 -2.62 11.93 19.84
CA ASP A 9 -2.61 11.65 18.40
C ASP A 9 -3.72 10.69 17.99
N THR A 10 -4.05 9.67 18.81
CA THR A 10 -5.18 8.76 18.51
C THR A 10 -6.52 9.50 18.57
N ILE A 11 -6.67 10.47 19.46
CA ILE A 11 -7.88 11.32 19.55
C ILE A 11 -8.04 12.18 18.29
N LEU A 12 -6.93 12.69 17.74
CA LEU A 12 -6.95 13.44 16.48
C LEU A 12 -7.34 12.57 15.30
N ILE A 13 -6.79 11.34 15.22
CA ILE A 13 -7.20 10.35 14.21
C ILE A 13 -8.69 10.06 14.33
N ASP A 14 -9.20 9.80 15.54
CA ASP A 14 -10.61 9.53 15.76
C ASP A 14 -11.50 10.68 15.27
N GLY A 15 -11.11 11.94 15.52
CA GLY A 15 -11.82 13.11 15.01
C GLY A 15 -11.81 13.21 13.47
N ILE A 16 -10.73 12.80 12.81
CA ILE A 16 -10.68 12.71 11.34
C ILE A 16 -11.64 11.63 10.85
N LEU A 17 -11.64 10.45 11.47
CA LEU A 17 -12.53 9.35 11.11
C LEU A 17 -14.01 9.71 11.32
N ASP A 18 -14.36 10.43 12.39
CA ASP A 18 -15.71 10.91 12.63
C ASP A 18 -16.19 11.83 11.49
N ASN A 19 -15.32 12.71 10.99
CA ASN A 19 -15.61 13.55 9.83
C ASN A 19 -15.80 12.73 8.54
N ILE A 20 -14.98 11.73 8.31
CA ILE A 20 -15.09 10.84 7.14
C ILE A 20 -16.42 10.09 7.20
N ILE A 21 -16.73 9.41 8.30
CA ILE A 21 -17.98 8.67 8.53
C ILE A 21 -19.18 9.56 8.29
N SER A 22 -19.16 10.79 8.85
CA SER A 22 -20.24 11.76 8.69
C SER A 22 -20.39 12.21 7.23
N SER A 23 -19.29 12.45 6.52
CA SER A 23 -19.32 12.91 5.13
C SER A 23 -19.88 11.88 4.16
N TYR A 24 -19.68 10.60 4.46
CA TYR A 24 -20.25 9.49 3.68
C TYR A 24 -21.62 9.01 4.16
N ASN A 25 -22.21 9.67 5.17
CA ASN A 25 -23.46 9.27 5.82
C ASN A 25 -23.45 7.81 6.32
N MET A 26 -22.30 7.34 6.78
CA MET A 26 -22.14 5.98 7.30
C MET A 26 -22.59 5.94 8.78
N GLU A 27 -23.10 4.79 9.19
CA GLU A 27 -23.34 4.54 10.62
C GLU A 27 -21.99 4.39 11.36
N ASN A 28 -21.88 4.97 12.56
CA ASN A 28 -20.65 4.91 13.35
C ASN A 28 -20.52 3.56 14.07
N THR A 29 -20.22 2.51 13.32
CA THR A 29 -19.97 1.15 13.81
C THR A 29 -18.46 0.86 13.85
N PRO A 30 -17.99 -0.12 14.64
CA PRO A 30 -16.59 -0.55 14.61
C PRO A 30 -16.12 -0.97 13.20
N GLU A 31 -16.97 -1.62 12.43
CA GLU A 31 -16.68 -2.03 11.05
C GLU A 31 -16.46 -0.83 10.14
N ASN A 32 -17.39 0.14 10.15
CA ASN A 32 -17.30 1.34 9.34
C ASN A 32 -16.11 2.22 9.76
N ARG A 33 -15.77 2.25 11.05
CA ARG A 33 -14.54 2.91 11.52
C ARG A 33 -13.29 2.23 11.00
N GLY A 34 -13.25 0.90 10.91
CA GLY A 34 -12.17 0.15 10.30
C GLY A 34 -11.99 0.54 8.84
N LYS A 35 -13.07 0.51 8.05
CA LYS A 35 -13.06 0.90 6.62
C LYS A 35 -12.65 2.36 6.42
N ALA A 36 -13.17 3.27 7.23
CA ALA A 36 -12.77 4.68 7.20
C ALA A 36 -11.28 4.88 7.54
N PHE A 37 -10.75 4.09 8.46
CA PHE A 37 -9.33 4.11 8.81
C PHE A 37 -8.45 3.59 7.65
N GLU A 38 -8.84 2.52 7.00
CA GLU A 38 -8.14 1.97 5.84
C GLU A 38 -8.10 2.99 4.69
N ASP A 39 -9.25 3.54 4.30
CA ASP A 39 -9.34 4.56 3.25
C ASP A 39 -8.47 5.79 3.58
N PHE A 40 -8.59 6.31 4.79
CA PHE A 40 -7.77 7.44 5.27
C PHE A 40 -6.27 7.12 5.21
N ALA A 41 -5.87 6.00 5.81
CA ALA A 41 -4.47 5.65 5.96
C ALA A 41 -3.79 5.40 4.60
N ILE A 42 -4.47 4.71 3.69
CA ILE A 42 -3.97 4.40 2.35
C ILE A 42 -3.93 5.66 1.49
N SER A 43 -4.98 6.50 1.55
CA SER A 43 -5.03 7.78 0.84
C SER A 43 -3.87 8.70 1.25
N GLU A 44 -3.57 8.79 2.54
CA GLU A 44 -2.48 9.62 3.03
C GLU A 44 -1.09 9.04 2.71
N LEU A 45 -0.94 7.72 2.78
CA LEU A 45 0.30 7.05 2.47
C LEU A 45 0.68 7.19 0.99
N LEU A 46 -0.30 7.05 0.10
CA LEU A 46 -0.10 7.05 -1.35
C LEU A 46 -0.37 8.41 -2.01
N LYS A 47 -0.61 9.47 -1.23
CA LYS A 47 -1.02 10.79 -1.76
C LYS A 47 -0.06 11.43 -2.75
N ASN A 48 1.24 11.09 -2.69
CA ASN A 48 2.24 11.61 -3.62
C ASN A 48 2.14 10.99 -5.02
N TYR A 49 1.38 9.91 -5.19
CA TYR A 49 1.10 9.29 -6.48
C TYR A 49 -0.12 9.89 -7.20
N ASP A 50 -0.79 10.85 -6.54
CA ASP A 50 -1.95 11.58 -7.08
C ASP A 50 -3.07 10.67 -7.60
N LEU A 51 -3.37 9.61 -6.83
CA LEU A 51 -4.40 8.63 -7.15
C LEU A 51 -5.80 9.25 -7.05
N THR A 52 -6.68 8.87 -7.97
CA THR A 52 -8.11 9.11 -7.81
C THR A 52 -8.68 8.17 -6.74
N HIS A 53 -9.85 8.50 -6.21
CA HIS A 53 -10.53 7.63 -5.23
C HIS A 53 -10.80 6.22 -5.81
N ASP A 54 -11.22 6.13 -7.07
CA ASP A 54 -11.44 4.85 -7.75
C ASP A 54 -10.15 4.01 -7.84
N GLN A 55 -8.99 4.65 -8.04
CA GLN A 55 -7.70 3.97 -8.06
C GLN A 55 -7.26 3.50 -6.67
N ILE A 56 -7.64 4.23 -5.62
CA ILE A 56 -7.43 3.78 -4.24
C ILE A 56 -8.28 2.55 -3.97
N LEU A 57 -9.58 2.59 -4.32
CA LEU A 57 -10.47 1.46 -4.16
C LEU A 57 -10.03 0.23 -4.98
N ASP A 58 -9.57 0.43 -6.21
CA ASP A 58 -9.05 -0.66 -7.05
C ASP A 58 -7.86 -1.40 -6.41
N GLY A 59 -7.05 -0.72 -5.63
CA GLY A 59 -5.90 -1.33 -4.94
C GLY A 59 -6.26 -2.05 -3.64
N LEU A 60 -7.46 -1.83 -3.08
CA LEU A 60 -7.91 -2.53 -1.88
C LEU A 60 -8.15 -4.02 -2.16
N VAL A 61 -7.92 -4.83 -1.14
CA VAL A 61 -8.22 -6.26 -1.12
C VAL A 61 -9.15 -6.48 0.07
N ASP A 62 -10.46 -6.49 -0.17
CA ASP A 62 -11.48 -6.55 0.89
C ASP A 62 -11.90 -7.98 1.22
N GLY A 63 -12.04 -8.27 2.52
CA GLY A 63 -12.68 -9.45 3.09
C GLY A 63 -11.75 -10.63 3.39
N GLY A 64 -12.30 -11.73 3.92
CA GLY A 64 -11.54 -12.92 4.30
C GLY A 64 -10.77 -13.57 3.14
N ASP A 65 -9.77 -14.38 3.41
CA ASP A 65 -8.88 -15.04 2.44
C ASP A 65 -8.05 -14.05 1.57
N ASP A 66 -7.78 -12.85 2.12
CA ASP A 66 -6.90 -11.81 1.56
C ASP A 66 -5.41 -12.03 1.92
N GLY A 67 -5.14 -13.01 2.77
CA GLY A 67 -3.77 -13.29 3.24
C GLY A 67 -3.21 -12.26 4.21
N GLY A 68 -4.06 -11.43 4.82
CA GLY A 68 -3.69 -10.33 5.72
C GLY A 68 -3.21 -9.08 4.98
N ILE A 69 -3.46 -9.00 3.67
CA ILE A 69 -3.13 -7.86 2.82
C ILE A 69 -4.40 -7.06 2.57
N ASP A 70 -4.48 -5.86 3.14
CA ASP A 70 -5.63 -4.97 2.99
C ASP A 70 -5.49 -4.07 1.74
N GLY A 71 -4.27 -3.90 1.19
CA GLY A 71 -4.04 -3.17 -0.05
C GLY A 71 -2.80 -3.65 -0.81
N LEU A 72 -2.91 -3.75 -2.15
CA LEU A 72 -1.82 -4.13 -3.04
C LEU A 72 -1.80 -3.24 -4.29
N TYR A 73 -0.79 -2.38 -4.38
CA TYR A 73 -0.66 -1.37 -5.43
C TYR A 73 0.64 -1.53 -6.21
N PHE A 74 0.57 -1.30 -7.52
CA PHE A 74 1.72 -1.35 -8.41
C PHE A 74 1.91 0.00 -9.09
N PHE A 75 3.16 0.48 -9.10
CA PHE A 75 3.54 1.67 -9.81
C PHE A 75 4.72 1.38 -10.73
N VAL A 76 4.71 1.96 -11.91
CA VAL A 76 5.85 1.93 -12.82
C VAL A 76 6.26 3.36 -13.11
N ASN A 77 7.49 3.72 -12.73
CA ASN A 77 8.00 5.08 -12.81
C ASN A 77 7.05 6.11 -12.18
N GLY A 78 6.49 5.78 -11.01
CA GLY A 78 5.56 6.63 -10.26
C GLY A 78 4.13 6.66 -10.80
N ASN A 79 3.80 5.96 -11.88
CA ASN A 79 2.44 5.89 -12.42
C ASN A 79 1.74 4.61 -11.95
N TYR A 80 0.54 4.76 -11.43
CA TYR A 80 -0.29 3.64 -10.99
C TYR A 80 -0.67 2.72 -12.16
N ILE A 81 -0.62 1.42 -11.92
CA ILE A 81 -0.97 0.38 -12.90
C ILE A 81 -2.20 -0.38 -12.39
N ALA A 82 -3.36 -0.05 -12.94
CA ALA A 82 -4.60 -0.71 -12.59
C ALA A 82 -4.74 -2.09 -13.27
N ASP A 83 -4.32 -2.19 -14.52
CA ASP A 83 -4.52 -3.38 -15.35
C ASP A 83 -3.46 -3.56 -16.44
N LYS A 84 -3.62 -4.63 -17.23
CA LYS A 84 -2.72 -5.02 -18.32
C LYS A 84 -2.79 -4.13 -19.57
N SER A 85 -3.75 -3.20 -19.66
CA SER A 85 -3.93 -2.28 -20.79
C SER A 85 -3.01 -1.06 -20.71
N THR A 86 -2.44 -0.79 -19.54
CA THR A 86 -1.56 0.36 -19.30
C THR A 86 -0.28 0.27 -20.15
N ILE A 87 0.07 1.38 -20.82
CA ILE A 87 1.28 1.46 -21.64
C ILE A 87 2.51 1.49 -20.73
N LEU A 88 3.36 0.49 -20.87
CA LEU A 88 4.57 0.33 -20.08
C LEU A 88 5.80 0.96 -20.79
N PRO A 89 6.79 1.49 -20.02
CA PRO A 89 8.03 2.01 -20.57
C PRO A 89 8.86 0.91 -21.24
N ARG A 90 9.57 1.27 -22.29
CA ARG A 90 10.46 0.34 -23.03
C ARG A 90 11.88 0.30 -22.48
N THR A 91 12.24 1.28 -21.66
CA THR A 91 13.57 1.41 -21.04
C THR A 91 13.44 2.04 -19.67
N ASN A 92 14.41 1.82 -18.80
CA ASN A 92 14.53 2.45 -17.48
C ASN A 92 13.26 2.30 -16.63
N ALA A 93 12.72 1.10 -16.54
CA ALA A 93 11.55 0.80 -15.71
C ALA A 93 11.95 0.58 -14.26
N HIS A 94 11.28 1.30 -13.37
CA HIS A 94 11.30 1.11 -11.93
C HIS A 94 9.92 0.62 -11.51
N LEU A 95 9.85 -0.59 -10.96
CA LEU A 95 8.62 -1.16 -10.43
C LEU A 95 8.57 -0.94 -8.92
N GLU A 96 7.48 -0.37 -8.44
CA GLU A 96 7.21 -0.19 -7.02
C GLU A 96 5.96 -0.97 -6.65
N ILE A 97 6.06 -1.76 -5.58
CA ILE A 97 4.99 -2.63 -5.08
C ILE A 97 4.71 -2.20 -3.63
N TYR A 98 3.48 -1.77 -3.36
CA TYR A 98 3.02 -1.48 -2.01
C TYR A 98 2.16 -2.62 -1.50
N VAL A 99 2.55 -3.19 -0.38
CA VAL A 99 1.81 -4.21 0.37
C VAL A 99 1.38 -3.56 1.68
N LEU A 100 0.09 -3.36 1.86
CA LEU A 100 -0.46 -2.60 2.96
C LEU A 100 -1.30 -3.50 3.86
N THR A 101 -1.08 -3.39 5.16
CA THR A 101 -1.89 -4.02 6.21
C THR A 101 -2.33 -2.93 7.17
N CYS A 102 -3.63 -2.72 7.30
CA CYS A 102 -4.24 -1.68 8.12
C CYS A 102 -5.05 -2.29 9.26
N LYS A 103 -4.80 -1.86 10.48
CA LYS A 103 -5.60 -2.31 11.65
C LYS A 103 -5.98 -1.11 12.51
N HIS A 104 -7.29 -0.90 12.64
CA HIS A 104 -7.86 0.13 13.52
C HIS A 104 -7.75 -0.30 14.99
N HIS A 105 -6.52 -0.59 15.45
CA HIS A 105 -6.19 -1.00 16.81
C HIS A 105 -5.16 -0.05 17.40
N ASP A 106 -5.04 -0.02 18.73
CA ASP A 106 -4.08 0.83 19.44
C ASP A 106 -2.68 0.21 19.53
N THR A 107 -2.55 -1.05 19.12
CA THR A 107 -1.31 -1.82 19.21
C THR A 107 -1.03 -2.55 17.92
N TYR A 108 0.24 -2.87 17.70
CA TYR A 108 0.65 -3.80 16.65
C TYR A 108 0.58 -5.23 17.18
N GLU A 109 0.07 -6.14 16.35
CA GLU A 109 -0.09 -7.55 16.68
C GLU A 109 0.78 -8.41 15.75
N LEU A 110 1.15 -9.61 16.24
CA LEU A 110 1.99 -10.52 15.47
C LEU A 110 1.22 -11.24 14.37
N ASN A 111 -0.03 -11.65 14.64
CA ASN A 111 -0.85 -12.45 13.73
C ASN A 111 -1.00 -11.85 12.32
N PRO A 112 -1.27 -10.54 12.14
CA PRO A 112 -1.33 -9.94 10.80
C PRO A 112 -0.01 -10.11 10.03
N LEU A 113 1.14 -9.96 10.71
CA LEU A 113 2.44 -10.16 10.06
C LEU A 113 2.74 -11.63 9.74
N GLU A 114 2.24 -12.57 10.52
CA GLU A 114 2.36 -14.01 10.21
C GLU A 114 1.57 -14.36 8.96
N SER A 115 0.36 -13.82 8.83
CA SER A 115 -0.46 -13.96 7.63
C SER A 115 0.21 -13.36 6.41
N VAL A 116 0.70 -12.12 6.51
CA VAL A 116 1.41 -11.42 5.42
C VAL A 116 2.67 -12.18 4.98
N ASP A 117 3.50 -12.67 5.93
CA ASP A 117 4.72 -13.43 5.61
C ASP A 117 4.42 -14.71 4.82
N SER A 118 3.41 -15.47 5.29
CA SER A 118 2.95 -16.67 4.59
C SER A 118 2.44 -16.33 3.19
N SER A 119 1.60 -15.31 3.07
CA SER A 119 0.97 -14.92 1.82
C SER A 119 1.97 -14.36 0.81
N LEU A 120 2.91 -13.51 1.23
CA LEU A 120 3.93 -12.98 0.34
C LEU A 120 4.85 -14.10 -0.18
N SER A 121 5.18 -15.09 0.64
CA SER A 121 5.98 -16.24 0.22
C SER A 121 5.30 -17.05 -0.89
N GLU A 122 3.97 -17.11 -0.93
CA GLU A 122 3.20 -17.82 -1.96
C GLU A 122 2.82 -16.91 -3.14
N LEU A 123 2.30 -15.72 -2.85
CA LEU A 123 1.78 -14.80 -3.88
C LEU A 123 2.89 -14.18 -4.74
N PHE A 124 4.08 -13.98 -4.17
CA PHE A 124 5.22 -13.39 -4.87
C PHE A 124 6.17 -14.44 -5.46
N ASP A 125 6.01 -15.70 -5.11
CA ASP A 125 6.68 -16.80 -5.81
C ASP A 125 6.00 -17.04 -7.16
N MET A 126 6.60 -16.52 -8.22
CA MET A 126 6.08 -16.61 -9.59
C MET A 126 6.24 -18.00 -10.20
N THR A 127 6.91 -18.94 -9.53
CA THR A 127 7.02 -20.35 -9.95
C THR A 127 5.76 -21.16 -9.60
N ILE A 128 5.02 -20.71 -8.60
CA ILE A 128 3.73 -21.31 -8.19
C ILE A 128 2.67 -20.91 -9.23
N LYS A 129 1.89 -21.87 -9.71
CA LYS A 129 0.76 -21.60 -10.60
C LYS A 129 -0.39 -20.93 -9.84
N THR A 130 -0.96 -19.86 -10.37
CA THR A 130 -2.06 -19.12 -9.72
C THR A 130 -3.26 -20.04 -9.42
N ASP A 131 -3.61 -20.95 -10.32
CA ASP A 131 -4.73 -21.89 -10.14
C ASP A 131 -4.59 -22.77 -8.88
N SER A 132 -3.36 -23.08 -8.47
CA SER A 132 -3.12 -23.87 -7.25
C SER A 132 -3.39 -23.08 -5.95
N LEU A 133 -3.57 -21.78 -6.05
CA LEU A 133 -3.85 -20.87 -4.95
C LEU A 133 -5.34 -20.52 -4.79
N ASN A 134 -6.18 -20.94 -5.74
CA ASN A 134 -7.63 -20.63 -5.76
C ASN A 134 -8.40 -21.08 -4.52
N SER A 135 -7.92 -22.12 -3.82
CA SER A 135 -8.54 -22.62 -2.59
C SER A 135 -8.10 -21.87 -1.34
N LYS A 136 -7.09 -21.00 -1.44
CA LYS A 136 -6.49 -20.29 -0.30
C LYS A 136 -6.78 -18.78 -0.31
N TYR A 137 -6.94 -18.22 -1.52
CA TYR A 137 -7.03 -16.77 -1.70
C TYR A 137 -8.22 -16.40 -2.55
N LYS A 138 -8.77 -15.22 -2.29
CA LYS A 138 -9.84 -14.61 -3.09
C LYS A 138 -9.38 -14.28 -4.51
N SER A 139 -10.36 -14.19 -5.42
CA SER A 139 -10.17 -13.80 -6.82
C SER A 139 -9.41 -12.48 -6.98
N ASP A 140 -9.69 -11.49 -6.11
CA ASP A 140 -9.17 -10.14 -6.22
C ASP A 140 -7.65 -10.10 -5.99
N ILE A 141 -7.15 -10.75 -4.93
CA ILE A 141 -5.72 -10.81 -4.69
C ILE A 141 -5.01 -11.67 -5.73
N LEU A 142 -5.66 -12.73 -6.23
CA LEU A 142 -5.13 -13.53 -7.33
C LEU A 142 -5.07 -12.76 -8.65
N ALA A 143 -6.04 -11.88 -8.92
CA ALA A 143 -5.99 -10.97 -10.07
C ALA A 143 -4.83 -9.98 -9.95
N LYS A 144 -4.58 -9.42 -8.75
CA LYS A 144 -3.40 -8.58 -8.48
C LYS A 144 -2.10 -9.36 -8.65
N ARG A 145 -2.04 -10.62 -8.21
CA ARG A 145 -0.89 -11.49 -8.45
C ARG A 145 -0.64 -11.71 -9.95
N GLU A 146 -1.69 -11.97 -10.73
CA GLU A 146 -1.57 -12.13 -12.18
C GLU A 146 -1.10 -10.83 -12.87
N LEU A 147 -1.51 -9.67 -12.37
CA LEU A 147 -1.01 -8.39 -12.83
C LEU A 147 0.48 -8.23 -12.50
N LEU A 148 0.91 -8.60 -11.29
CA LEU A 148 2.34 -8.58 -10.90
C LEU A 148 3.19 -9.47 -11.81
N ILE A 149 2.76 -10.71 -12.07
CA ILE A 149 3.46 -11.63 -12.97
C ILE A 149 3.55 -11.03 -14.38
N TYR A 150 2.46 -10.44 -14.87
CA TYR A 150 2.44 -9.77 -16.17
C TYR A 150 3.44 -8.60 -16.22
N LEU A 151 3.42 -7.71 -15.22
CA LEU A 151 4.33 -6.57 -15.13
C LEU A 151 5.79 -7.02 -15.09
N TYR A 152 6.12 -7.99 -14.24
CA TYR A 152 7.48 -8.49 -14.09
C TYR A 152 8.02 -9.08 -15.40
N ARG A 153 7.18 -9.83 -16.13
CA ARG A 153 7.54 -10.39 -17.45
C ARG A 153 7.66 -9.31 -18.51
N LYS A 154 6.71 -8.40 -18.61
CA LYS A 154 6.69 -7.36 -19.64
C LYS A 154 7.77 -6.31 -19.48
N LEU A 155 8.08 -5.98 -18.22
CA LEU A 155 9.15 -5.03 -17.90
C LEU A 155 10.55 -5.64 -17.95
N SER A 156 10.71 -6.97 -18.03
CA SER A 156 12.01 -7.64 -17.89
C SER A 156 13.12 -7.06 -18.79
N PRO A 157 12.88 -6.62 -20.04
CA PRO A 157 13.94 -6.00 -20.87
C PRO A 157 14.27 -4.55 -20.43
N ALA A 158 13.42 -3.91 -19.70
CA ALA A 158 13.52 -2.50 -19.31
C ALA A 158 13.74 -2.30 -17.80
N LEU A 159 13.52 -3.35 -17.00
CA LEU A 159 13.49 -3.30 -15.55
C LEU A 159 14.88 -3.08 -14.97
N ILE A 160 15.06 -1.94 -14.31
CA ILE A 160 16.32 -1.59 -13.62
C ILE A 160 16.22 -1.97 -12.14
N LYS A 161 15.08 -1.73 -11.52
CA LYS A 161 14.90 -1.90 -10.07
C LYS A 161 13.46 -2.24 -9.73
N THR A 162 13.29 -3.08 -8.72
CA THR A 162 12.02 -3.30 -8.03
C THR A 162 12.13 -2.84 -6.59
N ASN A 163 11.19 -2.04 -6.11
CA ASN A 163 11.07 -1.68 -4.71
C ASN A 163 9.78 -2.29 -4.15
N ILE A 164 9.88 -2.96 -3.01
CA ILE A 164 8.72 -3.51 -2.30
C ILE A 164 8.58 -2.78 -0.97
N TYR A 165 7.49 -2.05 -0.81
CA TYR A 165 7.17 -1.30 0.38
C TYR A 165 6.08 -2.01 1.17
N ILE A 166 6.47 -2.66 2.27
CA ILE A 166 5.54 -3.33 3.18
C ILE A 166 5.21 -2.34 4.30
N ARG A 167 3.93 -2.09 4.53
CA ARG A 167 3.48 -1.13 5.54
C ARG A 167 2.45 -1.78 6.44
N TYR A 168 2.79 -1.86 7.73
CA TYR A 168 1.80 -2.21 8.75
C TYR A 168 1.34 -0.92 9.42
N ILE A 169 0.09 -0.56 9.19
CA ILE A 169 -0.50 0.69 9.62
C ILE A 169 -1.45 0.41 10.78
N SER A 170 -1.26 1.13 11.87
CA SER A 170 -2.09 1.02 13.08
C SER A 170 -2.49 2.40 13.58
N ARG A 171 -3.64 2.50 14.23
CA ARG A 171 -4.08 3.72 14.93
C ARG A 171 -3.17 4.04 16.12
N GLY A 172 -2.51 3.04 16.69
CA GLY A 172 -1.64 3.17 17.86
C GLY A 172 -0.31 3.86 17.56
N THR A 173 0.57 3.87 18.57
CA THR A 173 1.91 4.46 18.43
C THR A 173 2.92 3.46 17.86
N SER A 174 3.77 3.94 16.95
CA SER A 174 4.91 3.17 16.42
C SER A 174 6.15 3.22 17.33
N GLU A 175 6.12 4.00 18.42
CA GLU A 175 7.27 4.22 19.31
C GLU A 175 7.55 3.02 20.23
N SER A 176 6.52 2.20 20.54
CA SER A 176 6.62 1.09 21.50
C SER A 176 6.20 -0.26 20.89
N ILE A 177 6.81 -0.64 19.77
CA ILE A 177 6.54 -1.92 19.12
C ILE A 177 7.39 -3.01 19.78
N ALA A 178 6.78 -4.14 20.12
CA ALA A 178 7.45 -5.29 20.72
C ALA A 178 8.53 -5.88 19.77
N ASP A 179 9.62 -6.36 20.34
CA ASP A 179 10.77 -6.83 19.54
C ASP A 179 10.46 -8.03 18.65
N ASN A 180 9.57 -8.93 19.10
CA ASN A 180 9.11 -10.06 18.27
C ASN A 180 8.38 -9.59 17.00
N ILE A 181 7.62 -8.51 17.07
CA ILE A 181 6.92 -7.89 15.93
C ILE A 181 7.94 -7.25 14.98
N LYS A 182 8.93 -6.50 15.51
CA LYS A 182 10.01 -5.93 14.70
C LYS A 182 10.83 -7.03 14.01
N CYS A 183 11.19 -8.09 14.74
CA CYS A 183 11.88 -9.25 14.17
C CYS A 183 11.08 -9.92 13.05
N LYS A 184 9.75 -10.02 13.19
CA LYS A 184 8.90 -10.58 12.14
C LYS A 184 8.90 -9.69 10.91
N GLY A 185 8.81 -8.37 11.09
CA GLY A 185 8.93 -7.41 9.99
C GLY A 185 10.25 -7.56 9.21
N THR A 186 11.38 -7.67 9.90
CA THR A 186 12.70 -7.93 9.28
C THR A 186 12.75 -9.25 8.50
N LYS A 187 12.05 -10.30 8.99
CA LYS A 187 11.95 -11.58 8.25
C LYS A 187 11.16 -11.43 6.96
N ILE A 188 10.05 -10.69 6.98
CA ILE A 188 9.25 -10.40 5.78
C ILE A 188 10.09 -9.68 4.74
N GLU A 189 10.86 -8.67 5.14
CA GLU A 189 11.81 -7.98 4.28
C GLU A 189 12.80 -8.94 3.63
N ALA A 190 13.42 -9.81 4.44
CA ALA A 190 14.37 -10.80 3.96
C ALA A 190 13.72 -11.81 3.00
N THR A 191 12.47 -12.21 3.23
CA THR A 191 11.70 -13.09 2.34
C THR A 191 11.50 -12.42 0.97
N CYS A 192 11.03 -11.17 0.94
CA CYS A 192 10.84 -10.42 -0.31
C CYS A 192 12.16 -10.26 -1.09
N ASN A 193 13.26 -9.94 -0.39
CA ASN A 193 14.58 -9.79 -1.03
C ASN A 193 15.14 -11.09 -1.62
N LYS A 194 14.70 -12.26 -1.14
CA LYS A 194 15.09 -13.56 -1.70
C LYS A 194 14.30 -13.95 -2.94
N LEU A 195 13.06 -13.48 -3.05
CA LEU A 195 12.19 -13.84 -4.17
C LEU A 195 12.56 -13.12 -5.47
N PHE A 196 13.24 -11.97 -5.38
CA PHE A 196 13.57 -11.15 -6.54
C PHE A 196 15.04 -10.71 -6.51
N SER A 197 15.77 -10.92 -7.60
CA SER A 197 17.22 -10.66 -7.67
C SER A 197 17.60 -9.17 -7.76
N ILE A 198 16.70 -8.31 -8.25
CA ILE A 198 16.94 -6.86 -8.44
C ILE A 198 15.95 -6.07 -7.59
N THR A 199 15.90 -6.38 -6.30
CA THR A 199 14.88 -5.84 -5.41
C THR A 199 15.49 -5.22 -4.17
N THR A 200 14.85 -4.16 -3.70
CA THR A 200 15.01 -3.64 -2.35
C THR A 200 13.65 -3.66 -1.69
N SER A 201 13.51 -4.35 -0.58
CA SER A 201 12.28 -4.33 0.22
C SER A 201 12.50 -3.51 1.49
N GLU A 202 11.43 -2.88 1.95
CA GLU A 202 11.42 -2.07 3.16
C GLU A 202 10.13 -2.32 3.93
N MET A 203 10.24 -2.76 5.19
CA MET A 203 9.13 -2.87 6.11
C MET A 203 9.09 -1.66 7.03
N LYS A 204 7.93 -1.00 7.11
CA LYS A 204 7.71 0.09 8.08
C LYS A 204 6.41 -0.10 8.84
N PHE A 205 6.48 0.28 10.10
CA PHE A 205 5.31 0.43 10.97
C PHE A 205 4.91 1.90 10.96
N ILE A 206 3.64 2.15 10.69
CA ILE A 206 3.07 3.49 10.57
C ILE A 206 2.02 3.65 11.66
N GLY A 207 2.26 4.54 12.60
CA GLY A 207 1.34 4.83 13.71
C GLY A 207 0.59 6.14 13.53
N SER A 208 -0.18 6.51 14.55
CA SER A 208 -0.95 7.75 14.58
C SER A 208 -0.12 9.00 14.29
N LYS A 209 1.07 9.08 14.86
CA LYS A 209 1.97 10.21 14.67
C LYS A 209 2.40 10.38 13.21
N GLU A 210 2.86 9.30 12.58
CA GLU A 210 3.26 9.31 11.17
C GLU A 210 2.06 9.64 10.26
N LEU A 211 0.89 9.06 10.52
CA LEU A 211 -0.33 9.36 9.77
C LEU A 211 -0.71 10.83 9.86
N LEU A 212 -0.65 11.43 11.06
CA LEU A 212 -0.94 12.85 11.23
C LEU A 212 0.08 13.76 10.56
N ILE A 213 1.37 13.38 10.55
CA ILE A 213 2.39 14.08 9.79
C ILE A 213 2.06 14.03 8.30
N LEU A 214 1.76 12.85 7.77
CA LEU A 214 1.33 12.69 6.38
C LEU A 214 0.09 13.55 6.09
N TYR A 215 -0.94 13.50 6.89
CA TYR A 215 -2.18 14.26 6.71
C TYR A 215 -1.96 15.78 6.64
N ARG A 216 -1.03 16.31 7.46
CA ARG A 216 -0.73 17.74 7.51
C ARG A 216 0.17 18.23 6.37
N ILE A 217 0.92 17.35 5.73
CA ILE A 217 1.74 17.72 4.55
C ILE A 217 0.79 17.95 3.39
N LYS A 218 0.80 19.16 2.81
CA LYS A 218 0.01 19.46 1.60
C LYS A 218 0.52 18.62 0.43
N ARG A 219 -0.41 18.16 -0.42
CA ARG A 219 -0.04 17.51 -1.69
C ARG A 219 0.82 18.49 -2.51
N ASN A 220 1.97 18.02 -2.99
CA ASN A 220 2.78 18.77 -3.95
C ASN A 220 2.08 18.69 -5.31
N GLY A 221 1.22 19.67 -5.60
CA GLY A 221 0.58 19.79 -6.90
C GLY A 221 1.62 20.20 -7.95
N THR A 222 2.29 19.23 -8.59
CA THR A 222 3.12 19.51 -9.77
C THR A 222 2.24 19.43 -11.01
N VAL A 223 1.87 20.58 -11.57
CA VAL A 223 1.18 20.65 -12.86
C VAL A 223 2.21 20.47 -13.96
N GLN A 224 2.25 19.33 -14.62
CA GLN A 224 3.05 19.14 -15.83
C GLN A 224 2.31 19.72 -17.02
N LEU A 225 2.69 20.93 -17.45
CA LEU A 225 2.20 21.53 -18.69
C LEU A 225 2.97 20.94 -19.88
N LYS A 226 2.35 20.04 -20.64
CA LYS A 226 2.84 19.64 -21.97
C LYS A 226 2.49 20.71 -22.99
N ILE A 227 3.42 21.63 -23.26
CA ILE A 227 3.27 22.61 -24.36
C ILE A 227 3.46 21.88 -25.68
N LYS A 228 2.38 21.67 -26.43
CA LYS A 228 2.44 20.97 -27.74
C LYS A 228 3.02 21.84 -28.86
N LYS A 229 2.96 23.17 -28.79
CA LYS A 229 3.58 24.13 -29.72
C LYS A 229 3.75 25.50 -29.02
N GLY A 230 4.93 26.07 -29.05
CA GLY A 230 5.18 27.46 -28.75
C GLY A 230 5.23 28.25 -30.08
N PHE A 231 4.42 29.31 -30.21
CA PHE A 231 4.59 30.30 -31.26
C PHE A 231 5.53 31.37 -30.72
N GLN A 232 6.67 31.58 -31.36
CA GLN A 232 7.48 32.76 -31.17
C GLN A 232 6.95 33.82 -32.11
N SER A 233 6.31 34.88 -31.57
CA SER A 233 6.03 36.06 -32.36
C SER A 233 7.35 36.82 -32.53
N GLY A 234 7.89 36.80 -33.73
CA GLY A 234 8.99 37.70 -34.09
C GLY A 234 8.53 39.13 -33.96
N LYS A 235 9.30 39.95 -33.28
CA LYS A 235 9.20 41.40 -33.40
C LYS A 235 10.02 41.80 -34.61
N ASP A 236 9.37 42.39 -35.59
CA ASP A 236 10.00 43.23 -36.62
C ASP A 236 10.56 44.50 -35.98
#